data_3fa1d40c9a1a233bb80ab30224986bb7
#
_entry.id   3fa1d40c9a1a233bb80ab30224986bb7
#
_cell.length_a   1.000
_cell.length_b   1.000
_cell.length_c   1.000
_cell.angle_alpha   90.00
_cell.angle_beta   90.00
_cell.angle_gamma   90.00
#
_symmetry.space_group_name_H-M   'P 1'
#
loop_
_entity.id
_entity.type
_entity.pdbx_description
1 polymer ?
#
loop_
_entity_poly.entity_id
_entity_poly.type
_entity_poly.pdbx_seq_one_letter_code
_entity_poly.pdbx_strand_id
1 'polypeptide(L)'
;IRRGKGTLGQGSLTTAWKNAFNEVGIVPEEVYDGINYDSDKHNHRELNQYLKAIADVAIKNKHRSPEYHKLINSLFDTYLGELPEKFTYKGKEYTPKTFAASLGLNTDDYIEITSFTHHPYYQQFAPEVPDNWERKLMYNVPLDEMIGVMNHALANGYTVCWDGDVSEKGFSHKNGVAINPEVKKLEDMSGTDRARFEKMDEKARLEEAYKFAAPCPEVNVTPEVRQAGYESFVTTDDHLMHLTGIVQDQNGTDRKSTRLNSSHECQS
;
A
#
# COMPACT_ATOMS: atom_id res chain seq x y z
N ILE A 1 3.97 17.46 -10.86
CA ILE A 1 4.19 17.95 -12.24
C ILE A 1 5.01 19.25 -12.26
N ARG A 2 4.70 20.28 -11.46
CA ARG A 2 5.50 21.54 -11.43
C ARG A 2 6.94 21.38 -10.94
N ARG A 3 7.30 20.30 -10.28
CA ARG A 3 8.62 20.03 -9.69
C ARG A 3 9.49 19.05 -10.50
N GLY A 4 9.20 18.88 -11.78
CA GLY A 4 10.09 18.21 -12.73
C GLY A 4 9.76 16.75 -12.96
N LYS A 5 10.03 15.83 -12.12
CA LYS A 5 9.89 14.39 -12.38
C LYS A 5 8.68 13.73 -11.71
N GLY A 6 7.64 14.49 -11.40
CA GLY A 6 6.39 13.94 -10.90
C GLY A 6 5.76 13.02 -11.95
N THR A 7 5.52 11.79 -11.61
CA THR A 7 4.80 10.83 -12.43
C THR A 7 3.30 11.01 -12.20
N LEU A 8 2.52 11.06 -13.27
CA LEU A 8 1.10 10.81 -13.18
C LEU A 8 0.94 9.29 -13.30
N GLY A 9 0.84 8.62 -12.17
CA GLY A 9 0.70 7.17 -12.05
C GLY A 9 -0.55 6.80 -11.30
N GLN A 10 -0.80 5.51 -11.21
CA GLN A 10 -1.76 4.93 -10.28
C GLN A 10 -1.12 4.87 -8.89
N GLY A 11 -1.95 4.84 -7.88
CA GLY A 11 -1.51 4.73 -6.49
C GLY A 11 -1.86 5.96 -5.66
N SER A 12 -2.10 5.71 -4.40
CA SER A 12 -2.32 6.71 -3.36
C SER A 12 -2.25 6.04 -1.99
N LEU A 13 -2.12 6.86 -0.95
CA LEU A 13 -2.19 6.39 0.43
C LEU A 13 -3.64 6.27 0.92
N THR A 14 -3.82 5.66 2.08
CA THR A 14 -5.13 5.42 2.73
C THR A 14 -5.99 6.68 2.84
N THR A 15 -5.40 7.86 3.01
CA THR A 15 -6.15 9.14 3.08
C THR A 15 -7.02 9.44 1.87
N ALA A 16 -6.68 8.90 0.69
CA ALA A 16 -7.46 9.18 -0.53
C ALA A 16 -8.89 8.64 -0.45
N TRP A 17 -9.10 7.45 0.15
CA TRP A 17 -10.46 6.93 0.31
C TRP A 17 -11.30 7.77 1.27
N LYS A 18 -10.69 8.32 2.33
CA LYS A 18 -11.39 9.21 3.27
C LYS A 18 -11.93 10.45 2.56
N ASN A 19 -11.10 11.04 1.70
CA ASN A 19 -11.51 12.18 0.89
C ASN A 19 -12.66 11.80 -0.06
N ALA A 20 -12.53 10.71 -0.81
CA ALA A 20 -13.56 10.23 -1.72
C ALA A 20 -14.87 9.91 -0.98
N PHE A 21 -14.79 9.21 0.16
CA PHE A 21 -15.94 8.90 1.00
C PHE A 21 -16.68 10.17 1.46
N ASN A 22 -15.93 11.17 1.94
CA ASN A 22 -16.52 12.42 2.44
C ASN A 22 -17.05 13.34 1.33
N GLU A 23 -16.37 13.38 0.18
CA GLU A 23 -16.72 14.33 -0.90
C GLU A 23 -17.78 13.76 -1.84
N VAL A 24 -17.67 12.49 -2.19
CA VAL A 24 -18.52 11.84 -3.20
C VAL A 24 -19.48 10.85 -2.58
N GLY A 25 -19.07 10.12 -1.53
CA GLY A 25 -19.73 8.97 -0.96
C GLY A 25 -19.21 7.67 -1.58
N ILE A 26 -19.95 6.60 -1.42
CA ILE A 26 -19.63 5.28 -1.98
C ILE A 26 -20.86 4.60 -2.55
N VAL A 27 -20.62 3.62 -3.42
CA VAL A 27 -21.65 2.78 -4.04
C VAL A 27 -21.25 1.31 -3.86
N PRO A 28 -22.18 0.39 -3.59
CA PRO A 28 -21.88 -1.03 -3.56
C PRO A 28 -21.36 -1.52 -4.93
N GLU A 29 -20.38 -2.41 -4.94
CA GLU A 29 -19.78 -2.97 -6.15
C GLU A 29 -20.83 -3.66 -7.05
N GLU A 30 -21.82 -4.33 -6.49
CA GLU A 30 -22.92 -4.95 -7.24
C GLU A 30 -23.83 -3.95 -7.98
N VAL A 31 -23.73 -2.66 -7.65
CA VAL A 31 -24.47 -1.57 -8.30
C VAL A 31 -23.59 -0.86 -9.33
N TYR A 32 -22.32 -0.73 -9.04
CA TYR A 32 -21.35 -0.05 -9.89
C TYR A 32 -19.97 -0.68 -9.64
N ASP A 33 -19.54 -1.52 -10.57
CA ASP A 33 -18.28 -2.25 -10.52
C ASP A 33 -17.09 -1.44 -11.08
N GLY A 34 -17.36 -0.34 -11.77
CA GLY A 34 -16.31 0.47 -12.38
C GLY A 34 -15.60 -0.20 -13.56
N ILE A 35 -16.28 -1.16 -14.23
CA ILE A 35 -15.76 -1.85 -15.41
C ILE A 35 -16.75 -1.65 -16.57
N ASN A 36 -16.37 -0.84 -17.55
CA ASN A 36 -17.19 -0.59 -18.75
C ASN A 36 -16.42 -1.00 -20.03
N TYR A 37 -15.73 -2.12 -19.99
CA TYR A 37 -15.00 -2.75 -21.10
C TYR A 37 -15.10 -4.26 -20.98
N ASP A 38 -14.73 -4.97 -22.05
CA ASP A 38 -14.87 -6.43 -22.14
C ASP A 38 -13.85 -7.16 -21.25
N SER A 39 -14.11 -7.15 -19.94
CA SER A 39 -13.32 -7.83 -18.92
C SER A 39 -14.13 -8.02 -17.63
N ASP A 40 -13.83 -9.06 -16.88
CA ASP A 40 -14.33 -9.33 -15.53
C ASP A 40 -13.36 -8.84 -14.43
N LYS A 41 -12.26 -8.22 -14.83
CA LYS A 41 -11.21 -7.74 -13.94
C LYS A 41 -10.82 -6.30 -14.25
N HIS A 42 -10.53 -5.54 -13.20
CA HIS A 42 -10.00 -4.19 -13.34
C HIS A 42 -8.65 -4.20 -14.04
N ASN A 43 -8.52 -3.39 -15.09
CA ASN A 43 -7.26 -3.12 -15.79
C ASN A 43 -7.24 -1.66 -16.24
N HIS A 44 -6.61 -0.82 -15.46
CA HIS A 44 -6.55 0.61 -15.73
C HIS A 44 -5.32 1.05 -16.55
N ARG A 45 -4.55 0.10 -17.11
CA ARG A 45 -3.33 0.41 -17.87
C ARG A 45 -3.59 1.39 -19.02
N GLU A 46 -4.55 1.07 -19.86
CA GLU A 46 -4.87 1.89 -21.03
C GLU A 46 -5.46 3.25 -20.62
N LEU A 47 -6.43 3.25 -19.69
CA LEU A 47 -6.99 4.46 -19.10
C LEU A 47 -5.90 5.38 -18.58
N ASN A 48 -4.95 4.85 -17.81
CA ASN A 48 -3.84 5.63 -17.27
C ASN A 48 -2.93 6.22 -18.36
N GLN A 49 -2.68 5.48 -19.45
CA GLN A 49 -1.90 5.98 -20.58
C GLN A 49 -2.60 7.16 -21.27
N TYR A 50 -3.90 7.09 -21.48
CA TYR A 50 -4.67 8.20 -22.06
C TYR A 50 -4.73 9.41 -21.13
N LEU A 51 -4.97 9.20 -19.83
CA LEU A 51 -4.94 10.29 -18.84
C LEU A 51 -3.60 11.00 -18.83
N LYS A 52 -2.50 10.23 -18.87
CA LYS A 52 -1.16 10.78 -18.97
C LYS A 52 -0.95 11.56 -20.26
N ALA A 53 -1.35 11.03 -21.39
CA ALA A 53 -1.23 11.70 -22.68
C ALA A 53 -1.99 13.05 -22.71
N ILE A 54 -3.21 13.09 -22.17
CA ILE A 54 -4.00 14.33 -22.05
C ILE A 54 -3.27 15.35 -21.16
N ALA A 55 -2.74 14.92 -20.03
CA ALA A 55 -1.97 15.78 -19.13
C ALA A 55 -0.69 16.30 -19.80
N ASP A 56 0.06 15.46 -20.51
CA ASP A 56 1.28 15.82 -21.22
C ASP A 56 1.00 16.87 -22.33
N VAL A 57 -0.13 16.77 -23.04
CA VAL A 57 -0.56 17.77 -24.03
C VAL A 57 -0.81 19.12 -23.35
N ALA A 58 -1.52 19.14 -22.23
CA ALA A 58 -1.79 20.39 -21.51
C ALA A 58 -0.47 21.05 -20.99
N ILE A 59 0.46 20.24 -20.54
CA ILE A 59 1.80 20.69 -20.07
C ILE A 59 2.58 21.26 -21.24
N LYS A 60 2.67 20.53 -22.35
CA LYS A 60 3.41 20.93 -23.55
C LYS A 60 2.89 22.25 -24.13
N ASN A 61 1.60 22.40 -24.17
CA ASN A 61 0.94 23.62 -24.68
C ASN A 61 0.97 24.77 -23.67
N LYS A 62 1.43 24.55 -22.46
CA LYS A 62 1.40 25.55 -21.36
C LYS A 62 0.03 26.17 -21.13
N HIS A 63 -1.00 25.48 -21.56
CA HIS A 63 -2.39 25.91 -21.51
C HIS A 63 -3.30 24.73 -21.26
N ARG A 64 -4.29 24.90 -20.42
CA ARG A 64 -5.38 23.96 -20.18
C ARG A 64 -6.67 24.56 -20.71
N SER A 65 -7.23 23.98 -21.76
CA SER A 65 -8.50 24.44 -22.31
C SER A 65 -9.64 24.23 -21.30
N PRO A 66 -10.74 24.99 -21.40
CA PRO A 66 -11.95 24.73 -20.62
C PRO A 66 -12.51 23.30 -20.80
N GLU A 67 -12.27 22.70 -21.97
CA GLU A 67 -12.74 21.35 -22.30
C GLU A 67 -11.92 20.22 -21.66
N TYR A 68 -10.79 20.54 -21.04
CA TYR A 68 -9.90 19.55 -20.41
C TYR A 68 -10.64 18.63 -19.43
N HIS A 69 -11.46 19.19 -18.55
CA HIS A 69 -12.20 18.40 -17.58
C HIS A 69 -13.29 17.53 -18.21
N LYS A 70 -13.98 18.05 -19.24
CA LYS A 70 -14.98 17.25 -19.98
C LYS A 70 -14.32 16.04 -20.64
N LEU A 71 -13.15 16.24 -21.25
CA LEU A 71 -12.40 15.18 -21.90
C LEU A 71 -11.97 14.10 -20.89
N ILE A 72 -11.46 14.52 -19.73
CA ILE A 72 -11.09 13.60 -18.64
C ILE A 72 -12.32 12.83 -18.14
N ASN A 73 -13.43 13.50 -17.87
CA ASN A 73 -14.64 12.85 -17.38
C ASN A 73 -15.20 11.86 -18.42
N SER A 74 -15.26 12.25 -19.71
CA SER A 74 -15.70 11.34 -20.77
C SER A 74 -14.81 10.10 -20.88
N LEU A 75 -13.51 10.25 -20.59
CA LEU A 75 -12.59 9.11 -20.57
C LEU A 75 -12.88 8.19 -19.38
N PHE A 76 -13.13 8.74 -18.20
CA PHE A 76 -13.56 7.95 -17.04
C PHE A 76 -14.87 7.22 -17.33
N ASP A 77 -15.90 7.92 -17.83
CA ASP A 77 -17.20 7.30 -18.15
C ASP A 77 -17.06 6.19 -19.17
N THR A 78 -16.13 6.34 -20.15
CA THR A 78 -15.87 5.31 -21.16
C THR A 78 -15.31 4.04 -20.56
N TYR A 79 -14.38 4.15 -19.61
CA TYR A 79 -13.69 2.98 -19.04
C TYR A 79 -14.34 2.44 -17.77
N LEU A 80 -14.89 3.33 -16.94
CA LEU A 80 -15.42 2.95 -15.63
C LEU A 80 -16.96 2.92 -15.61
N GLY A 81 -17.61 3.44 -16.64
CA GLY A 81 -19.05 3.68 -16.63
C GLY A 81 -19.43 4.95 -15.88
N GLU A 82 -20.66 5.41 -16.09
CA GLU A 82 -21.19 6.58 -15.39
C GLU A 82 -21.52 6.23 -13.93
N LEU A 83 -21.00 7.02 -13.01
CA LEU A 83 -21.32 6.87 -11.59
C LEU A 83 -22.81 7.20 -11.36
N PRO A 84 -23.61 6.28 -10.77
CA PRO A 84 -25.02 6.51 -10.56
C PRO A 84 -25.29 7.65 -9.58
N GLU A 85 -26.08 8.63 -9.97
CA GLU A 85 -26.55 9.67 -9.04
C GLU A 85 -27.47 9.11 -7.96
N LYS A 86 -28.28 8.09 -8.32
CA LYS A 86 -29.18 7.36 -7.45
C LYS A 86 -29.19 5.90 -7.81
N PHE A 87 -29.39 5.05 -6.81
CA PHE A 87 -29.47 3.60 -6.98
C PHE A 87 -30.36 2.96 -5.91
N THR A 88 -30.87 1.76 -6.21
CA THR A 88 -31.60 0.94 -5.24
C THR A 88 -30.70 -0.18 -4.72
N TYR A 89 -30.55 -0.27 -3.42
CA TYR A 89 -29.80 -1.33 -2.77
C TYR A 89 -30.60 -1.95 -1.63
N LYS A 90 -30.79 -3.25 -1.66
CA LYS A 90 -31.65 -4.01 -0.68
C LYS A 90 -33.01 -3.37 -0.47
N GLY A 91 -33.65 -2.95 -1.59
CA GLY A 91 -35.02 -2.40 -1.57
C GLY A 91 -35.15 -0.95 -1.10
N LYS A 92 -34.04 -0.25 -0.88
CA LYS A 92 -34.03 1.15 -0.48
C LYS A 92 -33.27 2.01 -1.50
N GLU A 93 -33.82 3.18 -1.82
CA GLU A 93 -33.15 4.16 -2.70
C GLU A 93 -32.09 4.96 -1.93
N TYR A 94 -30.95 5.15 -2.57
CA TYR A 94 -29.81 5.89 -2.07
C TYR A 94 -29.20 6.79 -3.14
N THR A 95 -28.50 7.83 -2.71
CA THR A 95 -27.40 8.45 -3.44
C THR A 95 -26.08 7.93 -2.87
N PRO A 96 -24.93 8.08 -3.55
CA PRO A 96 -23.62 7.68 -2.97
C PRO A 96 -23.39 8.23 -1.56
N LYS A 97 -23.76 9.51 -1.32
CA LYS A 97 -23.62 10.13 0.01
C LYS A 97 -24.58 9.57 1.06
N THR A 98 -25.84 9.33 0.70
CA THR A 98 -26.79 8.79 1.67
C THR A 98 -26.50 7.32 1.99
N PHE A 99 -25.92 6.59 1.05
CA PHE A 99 -25.44 5.24 1.32
C PHE A 99 -24.23 5.26 2.27
N ALA A 100 -23.22 6.10 2.00
CA ALA A 100 -22.08 6.30 2.88
C ALA A 100 -22.52 6.63 4.32
N ALA A 101 -23.43 7.60 4.47
CA ALA A 101 -23.98 7.98 5.77
C ALA A 101 -24.71 6.83 6.47
N SER A 102 -25.36 5.93 5.72
CA SER A 102 -26.10 4.79 6.28
C SER A 102 -25.21 3.73 6.91
N LEU A 103 -23.92 3.72 6.59
CA LEU A 103 -22.95 2.76 7.14
C LEU A 103 -22.49 3.13 8.56
N GLY A 104 -22.74 4.35 9.02
CA GLY A 104 -22.31 4.81 10.35
C GLY A 104 -20.79 4.92 10.50
N LEU A 105 -20.04 4.96 9.37
CA LEU A 105 -18.61 5.16 9.41
C LEU A 105 -18.28 6.64 9.59
N ASN A 106 -17.40 6.93 10.56
CA ASN A 106 -16.81 8.24 10.74
C ASN A 106 -15.33 8.21 10.33
N THR A 107 -14.97 8.96 9.32
CA THR A 107 -13.58 8.98 8.81
C THR A 107 -12.59 9.59 9.81
N ASP A 108 -13.06 10.37 10.78
CA ASP A 108 -12.21 10.95 11.84
C ASP A 108 -11.75 9.90 12.86
N ASP A 109 -12.40 8.72 12.90
CA ASP A 109 -11.97 7.60 13.76
C ASP A 109 -10.72 6.88 13.20
N TYR A 110 -10.30 7.21 11.99
CA TYR A 110 -9.14 6.60 11.32
C TYR A 110 -7.95 7.55 11.39
N ILE A 111 -6.86 7.07 12.00
CA ILE A 111 -5.63 7.82 12.20
C ILE A 111 -4.50 7.12 11.43
N GLU A 112 -3.75 7.90 10.68
CA GLU A 112 -2.55 7.44 9.99
C GLU A 112 -1.32 7.68 10.89
N ILE A 113 -0.57 6.61 11.16
CA ILE A 113 0.68 6.66 11.92
C ILE A 113 1.84 6.17 11.07
N THR A 114 3.02 6.69 11.36
CA THR A 114 4.28 6.28 10.73
C THR A 114 5.42 6.36 11.75
N SER A 115 6.59 5.86 11.39
CA SER A 115 7.75 5.89 12.27
C SER A 115 9.02 6.19 11.49
N PHE A 116 9.53 7.42 11.61
CA PHE A 116 10.77 7.86 10.98
C PHE A 116 11.57 8.76 11.93
N THR A 117 12.90 8.65 11.88
CA THR A 117 13.81 9.38 12.80
C THR A 117 14.18 10.77 12.34
N HIS A 118 13.96 11.11 11.06
CA HIS A 118 14.31 12.43 10.50
C HIS A 118 13.29 13.53 10.81
N HIS A 119 12.15 13.17 11.42
CA HIS A 119 11.18 14.10 11.97
C HIS A 119 10.95 13.85 13.47
N PRO A 120 10.58 14.87 14.25
CA PRO A 120 10.26 14.69 15.68
C PRO A 120 9.13 13.68 15.89
N TYR A 121 9.26 12.83 16.89
CA TYR A 121 8.16 11.98 17.34
C TYR A 121 7.03 12.80 17.99
N TYR A 122 5.84 12.22 17.99
CA TYR A 122 4.59 12.81 18.53
C TYR A 122 4.16 14.10 17.83
N GLN A 123 4.61 14.28 16.60
CA GLN A 123 4.21 15.35 15.71
C GLN A 123 3.76 14.79 14.36
N GLN A 124 3.00 15.59 13.64
CA GLN A 124 2.58 15.24 12.30
C GLN A 124 3.55 15.79 11.26
N PHE A 125 3.84 14.99 10.26
CA PHE A 125 4.53 15.42 9.05
C PHE A 125 3.95 14.70 7.83
N ALA A 126 4.25 15.19 6.64
CA ALA A 126 3.88 14.54 5.39
C ALA A 126 5.04 13.65 4.92
N PRO A 127 4.93 12.31 5.01
CA PRO A 127 5.96 11.42 4.48
C PRO A 127 6.27 11.75 3.02
N GLU A 128 7.56 11.81 2.70
CA GLU A 128 8.09 12.20 1.39
C GLU A 128 8.13 10.98 0.45
N VAL A 129 7.02 10.31 0.31
CA VAL A 129 6.85 9.16 -0.60
C VAL A 129 6.01 9.55 -1.81
N PRO A 130 6.23 8.92 -2.99
CA PRO A 130 5.52 9.26 -4.22
C PRO A 130 4.00 9.22 -4.10
N ASP A 131 3.47 8.21 -3.42
CA ASP A 131 2.04 7.99 -3.27
C ASP A 131 1.36 8.96 -2.30
N ASN A 132 2.15 9.69 -1.49
CA ASN A 132 1.65 10.83 -0.72
C ASN A 132 1.60 12.12 -1.54
N TRP A 133 1.08 12.06 -2.77
CA TRP A 133 0.97 13.23 -3.66
C TRP A 133 0.03 14.31 -3.13
N GLU A 134 -0.90 13.97 -2.27
CA GLU A 134 -1.78 14.90 -1.54
C GLU A 134 -1.08 15.59 -0.37
N ARG A 135 0.12 15.14 0.02
CA ARG A 135 0.89 15.62 1.17
C ARG A 135 0.11 15.57 2.48
N LYS A 136 -0.59 14.49 2.70
CA LYS A 136 -1.33 14.26 3.94
C LYS A 136 -0.36 14.04 5.09
N LEU A 137 -0.77 14.53 6.25
CA LEU A 137 0.00 14.45 7.47
C LEU A 137 -0.28 13.11 8.18
N MET A 138 0.77 12.48 8.68
CA MET A 138 0.72 11.29 9.52
C MET A 138 1.37 11.56 10.85
N TYR A 139 0.90 10.89 11.90
CA TYR A 139 1.53 10.97 13.21
C TYR A 139 2.80 10.14 13.21
N ASN A 140 3.92 10.78 13.56
CA ASN A 140 5.20 10.13 13.73
C ASN A 140 5.35 9.64 15.17
N VAL A 141 5.53 8.34 15.35
CA VAL A 141 5.70 7.71 16.66
C VAL A 141 6.94 6.82 16.67
N PRO A 142 7.53 6.51 17.84
CA PRO A 142 8.57 5.50 17.95
C PRO A 142 8.15 4.17 17.32
N LEU A 143 9.11 3.42 16.75
CA LEU A 143 8.81 2.17 16.02
C LEU A 143 8.12 1.12 16.87
N ASP A 144 8.55 0.96 18.10
CA ASP A 144 7.97 0.04 19.07
C ASP A 144 6.53 0.43 19.47
N GLU A 145 6.25 1.72 19.57
CA GLU A 145 4.88 2.21 19.82
C GLU A 145 3.99 1.98 18.60
N MET A 146 4.48 2.21 17.38
CA MET A 146 3.75 1.90 16.17
C MET A 146 3.35 0.42 16.11
N ILE A 147 4.29 -0.47 16.39
CA ILE A 147 4.03 -1.92 16.47
C ILE A 147 3.07 -2.25 17.59
N GLY A 148 3.21 -1.58 18.76
CA GLY A 148 2.31 -1.72 19.89
C GLY A 148 0.86 -1.37 19.54
N VAL A 149 0.64 -0.25 18.85
CA VAL A 149 -0.68 0.18 18.37
C VAL A 149 -1.28 -0.84 17.40
N MET A 150 -0.47 -1.32 16.44
CA MET A 150 -0.91 -2.35 15.48
C MET A 150 -1.34 -3.64 16.21
N ASN A 151 -0.53 -4.11 17.15
CA ASN A 151 -0.83 -5.30 17.94
C ASN A 151 -2.10 -5.12 18.77
N HIS A 152 -2.24 -3.96 19.40
CA HIS A 152 -3.44 -3.65 20.19
C HIS A 152 -4.69 -3.64 19.32
N ALA A 153 -4.66 -3.00 18.15
CA ALA A 153 -5.79 -2.97 17.24
C ALA A 153 -6.19 -4.39 16.80
N LEU A 154 -5.24 -5.19 16.34
CA LEU A 154 -5.48 -6.57 15.87
C LEU A 154 -6.00 -7.47 17.00
N ALA A 155 -5.48 -7.35 18.21
CA ALA A 155 -5.95 -8.12 19.38
C ALA A 155 -7.37 -7.75 19.81
N ASN A 156 -7.84 -6.55 19.48
CA ASN A 156 -9.20 -6.08 19.77
C ASN A 156 -10.18 -6.23 18.59
N GLY A 157 -9.82 -6.98 17.56
CA GLY A 157 -10.69 -7.30 16.44
C GLY A 157 -10.79 -6.23 15.36
N TYR A 158 -9.91 -5.24 15.38
CA TYR A 158 -9.75 -4.27 14.29
C TYR A 158 -8.76 -4.79 13.25
N THR A 159 -8.91 -4.35 12.01
CA THR A 159 -7.89 -4.52 10.97
C THR A 159 -7.04 -3.27 10.86
N VAL A 160 -5.82 -3.42 10.35
CA VAL A 160 -4.91 -2.30 10.12
C VAL A 160 -4.61 -2.21 8.64
N CYS A 161 -4.84 -1.06 8.02
CA CYS A 161 -4.35 -0.81 6.67
C CYS A 161 -2.86 -0.50 6.77
N TRP A 162 -2.05 -1.34 6.15
CA TRP A 162 -0.59 -1.25 6.15
C TRP A 162 -0.10 -0.94 4.74
N ASP A 163 0.74 0.08 4.63
CA ASP A 163 1.50 0.39 3.44
C ASP A 163 2.93 -0.10 3.61
N GLY A 164 3.40 -0.88 2.64
CA GLY A 164 4.71 -1.49 2.76
C GLY A 164 5.28 -1.96 1.44
N ASP A 165 6.56 -2.22 1.48
CA ASP A 165 7.32 -2.72 0.34
C ASP A 165 7.05 -4.22 0.13
N VAL A 166 6.49 -4.54 -1.02
CA VAL A 166 6.24 -5.91 -1.47
C VAL A 166 7.18 -6.33 -2.61
N SER A 167 8.02 -5.41 -3.08
CA SER A 167 8.99 -5.66 -4.15
C SER A 167 10.26 -6.32 -3.65
N GLU A 168 10.49 -6.30 -2.33
CA GLU A 168 11.64 -6.95 -1.71
C GLU A 168 11.58 -8.48 -1.87
N LYS A 169 12.73 -9.10 -2.13
CA LYS A 169 12.83 -10.57 -2.34
C LYS A 169 12.28 -11.40 -1.19
N GLY A 170 12.30 -10.86 0.01
CA GLY A 170 11.76 -11.49 1.22
C GLY A 170 10.24 -11.55 1.24
N PHE A 171 9.53 -10.73 0.47
CA PHE A 171 8.09 -10.75 0.36
C PHE A 171 7.66 -11.77 -0.70
N SER A 172 7.21 -12.93 -0.28
CA SER A 172 6.81 -14.02 -1.18
C SER A 172 5.33 -14.34 -1.06
N HIS A 173 4.51 -13.71 -1.89
CA HIS A 173 3.08 -14.02 -1.98
C HIS A 173 2.81 -15.49 -2.29
N LYS A 174 3.59 -16.09 -3.21
CA LYS A 174 3.46 -17.50 -3.58
C LYS A 174 3.66 -18.46 -2.40
N ASN A 175 4.56 -18.13 -1.47
CA ASN A 175 4.86 -18.96 -0.31
C ASN A 175 4.07 -18.50 0.93
N GLY A 176 3.31 -17.41 0.86
CA GLY A 176 2.53 -16.86 1.98
C GLY A 176 3.39 -16.35 3.12
N VAL A 177 4.60 -15.87 2.84
CA VAL A 177 5.55 -15.39 3.87
C VAL A 177 6.24 -14.10 3.45
N ALA A 178 6.62 -13.31 4.44
CA ALA A 178 7.53 -12.19 4.30
C ALA A 178 8.65 -12.34 5.34
N ILE A 179 9.89 -12.33 4.91
CA ILE A 179 11.07 -12.49 5.76
C ILE A 179 12.12 -11.43 5.44
N ASN A 180 12.86 -11.02 6.44
CA ASN A 180 14.06 -10.20 6.28
C ASN A 180 15.29 -10.98 6.79
N PRO A 181 15.89 -11.87 5.99
CA PRO A 181 16.89 -12.80 6.47
C PRO A 181 18.18 -12.10 6.87
N GLU A 182 18.69 -12.47 8.03
CA GLU A 182 20.02 -12.08 8.46
C GLU A 182 21.07 -12.98 7.82
N VAL A 183 22.00 -12.40 7.07
CA VAL A 183 23.15 -13.12 6.54
C VAL A 183 24.24 -13.21 7.62
N LYS A 184 24.27 -14.31 8.34
CA LYS A 184 25.34 -14.56 9.31
C LYS A 184 26.70 -14.54 8.62
N LYS A 185 27.67 -13.87 9.25
CA LYS A 185 29.06 -13.94 8.82
C LYS A 185 29.59 -15.37 9.02
N LEU A 186 30.51 -15.81 8.16
CA LEU A 186 31.11 -17.15 8.27
C LEU A 186 31.79 -17.39 9.61
N GLU A 187 32.34 -16.33 10.22
CA GLU A 187 32.96 -16.36 11.52
C GLU A 187 32.01 -16.73 12.67
N ASP A 188 30.72 -16.35 12.50
CA ASP A 188 29.66 -16.60 13.48
C ASP A 188 28.94 -17.95 13.28
N MET A 189 29.33 -18.68 12.24
CA MET A 189 28.76 -20.00 11.92
C MET A 189 29.65 -21.12 12.49
N SER A 190 29.03 -22.20 12.92
CA SER A 190 29.74 -23.39 13.42
C SER A 190 29.29 -24.68 12.74
N GLY A 191 30.14 -25.72 12.79
CA GLY A 191 29.79 -27.06 12.35
C GLY A 191 29.41 -27.20 10.90
N THR A 192 28.32 -27.91 10.65
CA THR A 192 27.84 -28.28 9.31
C THR A 192 27.44 -27.05 8.46
N ASP A 193 26.88 -26.03 9.10
CA ASP A 193 26.47 -24.82 8.41
C ASP A 193 27.68 -24.05 7.87
N ARG A 194 28.74 -23.92 8.66
CA ARG A 194 29.99 -23.30 8.20
C ARG A 194 30.56 -24.04 7.00
N ALA A 195 30.65 -25.37 7.05
CA ALA A 195 31.17 -26.18 5.95
C ALA A 195 30.33 -26.07 4.66
N ARG A 196 29.01 -25.90 4.82
CA ARG A 196 28.08 -25.68 3.70
C ARG A 196 28.23 -24.29 3.09
N PHE A 197 28.32 -23.26 3.90
CA PHE A 197 28.33 -21.87 3.48
C PHE A 197 29.74 -21.33 3.17
N GLU A 198 30.80 -22.01 3.57
CA GLU A 198 32.19 -21.57 3.34
C GLU A 198 32.56 -21.46 1.86
N LYS A 199 31.90 -22.25 1.02
CA LYS A 199 32.09 -22.24 -0.45
C LYS A 199 31.17 -21.26 -1.19
N MET A 200 30.30 -20.57 -0.46
CA MET A 200 29.32 -19.62 -1.01
C MET A 200 29.76 -18.19 -0.70
N ASP A 201 29.64 -17.30 -1.69
CA ASP A 201 29.75 -15.88 -1.43
C ASP A 201 28.51 -15.38 -0.66
N GLU A 202 28.53 -14.13 -0.19
CA GLU A 202 27.46 -13.54 0.60
C GLU A 202 26.14 -13.51 -0.18
N LYS A 203 26.20 -13.22 -1.47
CA LYS A 203 25.04 -13.19 -2.35
C LYS A 203 24.40 -14.57 -2.48
N ALA A 204 25.21 -15.61 -2.67
CA ALA A 204 24.71 -16.98 -2.76
C ALA A 204 24.07 -17.46 -1.44
N ARG A 205 24.62 -17.02 -0.30
CA ARG A 205 24.04 -17.31 1.03
C ARG A 205 22.69 -16.65 1.22
N LEU A 206 22.57 -15.39 0.80
CA LEU A 206 21.31 -14.65 0.85
C LEU A 206 20.27 -15.29 -0.08
N GLU A 207 20.63 -15.67 -1.29
CA GLU A 207 19.73 -16.36 -2.24
C GLU A 207 19.24 -17.71 -1.68
N GLU A 208 20.04 -18.39 -0.85
CA GLU A 208 19.59 -19.62 -0.20
C GLU A 208 18.47 -19.37 0.82
N ALA A 209 18.54 -18.27 1.60
CA ALA A 209 17.50 -17.89 2.53
C ALA A 209 16.16 -17.57 1.80
N TYR A 210 16.24 -16.95 0.64
CA TYR A 210 15.06 -16.64 -0.17
C TYR A 210 14.44 -17.85 -0.91
N LYS A 211 14.95 -19.06 -0.71
CA LYS A 211 14.25 -20.27 -1.17
C LYS A 211 13.08 -20.66 -0.27
N PHE A 212 12.94 -20.02 0.87
CA PHE A 212 11.85 -20.26 1.85
C PHE A 212 11.69 -21.73 2.24
N ALA A 213 12.80 -22.47 2.24
CA ALA A 213 12.80 -23.92 2.54
C ALA A 213 12.71 -24.23 4.04
N ALA A 214 13.14 -23.30 4.87
CA ALA A 214 13.12 -23.41 6.33
C ALA A 214 13.14 -22.01 6.97
N PRO A 215 12.69 -21.88 8.23
CA PRO A 215 12.89 -20.65 9.00
C PRO A 215 14.37 -20.26 9.07
N CYS A 216 14.64 -18.99 8.96
CA CYS A 216 16.00 -18.43 9.09
C CYS A 216 16.00 -17.31 10.14
N PRO A 217 17.17 -16.98 10.72
CA PRO A 217 17.31 -15.76 11.50
C PRO A 217 16.97 -14.54 10.66
N GLU A 218 16.34 -13.56 11.28
CA GLU A 218 15.93 -12.32 10.62
C GLU A 218 16.66 -11.12 11.21
N VAL A 219 16.88 -10.11 10.39
CA VAL A 219 17.47 -8.84 10.82
C VAL A 219 16.56 -8.21 11.88
N ASN A 220 17.18 -7.79 12.99
CA ASN A 220 16.48 -6.96 13.95
C ASN A 220 16.31 -5.54 13.39
N VAL A 221 15.10 -5.20 12.97
CA VAL A 221 14.80 -3.90 12.37
C VAL A 221 14.68 -2.86 13.48
N THR A 222 15.72 -2.04 13.63
CA THR A 222 15.71 -0.87 14.51
C THR A 222 15.19 0.36 13.78
N PRO A 223 14.87 1.46 14.50
CA PRO A 223 14.51 2.73 13.86
C PRO A 223 15.56 3.22 12.84
N GLU A 224 16.85 2.98 13.11
CA GLU A 224 17.95 3.38 12.22
C GLU A 224 17.99 2.51 10.96
N VAL A 225 17.79 1.21 11.08
CA VAL A 225 17.70 0.28 9.93
C VAL A 225 16.53 0.68 9.03
N ARG A 226 15.36 0.93 9.63
CA ARG A 226 14.18 1.40 8.89
C ARG A 226 14.44 2.74 8.18
N GLN A 227 15.04 3.70 8.87
CA GLN A 227 15.38 5.01 8.32
C GLN A 227 16.37 4.89 7.16
N ALA A 228 17.41 4.07 7.31
CA ALA A 228 18.40 3.84 6.25
C ALA A 228 17.78 3.21 4.99
N GLY A 229 16.85 2.27 5.15
CA GLY A 229 16.09 1.69 4.03
C GLY A 229 15.30 2.74 3.26
N TYR A 230 14.59 3.59 3.97
CA TYR A 230 13.84 4.71 3.40
C TYR A 230 14.74 5.72 2.67
N GLU A 231 15.82 6.20 3.31
CA GLU A 231 16.72 7.22 2.74
C GLU A 231 17.50 6.71 1.53
N SER A 232 17.79 5.41 1.47
CA SER A 232 18.50 4.80 0.35
C SER A 232 17.59 4.35 -0.78
N PHE A 233 16.28 4.49 -0.65
CA PHE A 233 15.26 3.98 -1.59
C PHE A 233 15.32 2.46 -1.79
N VAL A 234 15.86 1.73 -0.82
CA VAL A 234 15.83 0.26 -0.81
C VAL A 234 14.46 -0.23 -0.39
N THR A 235 13.84 0.49 0.55
CA THR A 235 12.45 0.24 0.98
C THR A 235 11.55 1.34 0.40
N THR A 236 10.51 0.94 -0.30
CA THR A 236 9.57 1.82 -1.01
C THR A 236 8.12 1.65 -0.52
N ASP A 237 7.24 2.55 -0.92
CA ASP A 237 5.81 2.49 -0.68
C ASP A 237 5.14 1.83 -1.90
N ASP A 238 4.98 0.50 -1.87
CA ASP A 238 4.53 -0.25 -3.04
C ASP A 238 3.06 -0.65 -2.99
N HIS A 239 2.55 -1.01 -1.80
CA HIS A 239 1.25 -1.65 -1.75
C HIS A 239 0.53 -1.49 -0.41
N LEU A 240 -0.75 -1.14 -0.48
CA LEU A 240 -1.65 -1.10 0.66
C LEU A 240 -2.30 -2.47 0.88
N MET A 241 -2.18 -3.00 2.09
CA MET A 241 -2.77 -4.28 2.49
C MET A 241 -3.46 -4.19 3.84
N HIS A 242 -4.38 -5.11 4.09
CA HIS A 242 -4.97 -5.27 5.43
C HIS A 242 -4.20 -6.31 6.23
N LEU A 243 -3.71 -5.90 7.38
CA LEU A 243 -3.34 -6.82 8.45
C LEU A 243 -4.62 -7.23 9.17
N THR A 244 -4.89 -8.52 9.24
CA THR A 244 -6.16 -9.05 9.72
C THR A 244 -6.06 -9.81 11.04
N GLY A 245 -4.85 -10.09 11.50
CA GLY A 245 -4.64 -10.80 12.74
C GLY A 245 -3.18 -10.96 13.13
N ILE A 246 -2.99 -11.52 14.31
CA ILE A 246 -1.69 -11.94 14.84
C ILE A 246 -1.71 -13.46 14.92
N VAL A 247 -0.65 -14.09 14.46
CA VAL A 247 -0.41 -15.52 14.64
C VAL A 247 0.91 -15.70 15.37
N GLN A 248 1.04 -16.77 16.13
CA GLN A 248 2.32 -17.13 16.76
C GLN A 248 2.94 -18.29 16.00
N ASP A 249 4.25 -18.21 15.78
CA ASP A 249 5.00 -19.35 15.30
C ASP A 249 5.18 -20.40 16.39
N GLN A 250 5.77 -21.53 16.06
CA GLN A 250 6.02 -22.65 17.00
C GLN A 250 6.93 -22.27 18.19
N ASN A 251 7.60 -21.14 18.14
CA ASN A 251 8.45 -20.62 19.21
C ASN A 251 7.74 -19.54 20.05
N GLY A 252 6.47 -19.26 19.77
CA GLY A 252 5.71 -18.22 20.44
C GLY A 252 6.02 -16.80 19.97
N THR A 253 6.72 -16.65 18.82
CA THR A 253 6.99 -15.33 18.24
C THR A 253 5.78 -14.85 17.47
N ASP A 254 5.36 -13.62 17.75
CA ASP A 254 4.22 -13.00 17.06
C ASP A 254 4.54 -12.73 15.59
N ARG A 255 3.62 -13.12 14.71
CA ARG A 255 3.61 -12.81 13.29
C ARG A 255 2.32 -12.11 12.89
N LYS A 256 2.37 -11.30 11.83
CA LYS A 256 1.17 -10.65 11.31
C LYS A 256 0.58 -11.47 10.16
N SER A 257 -0.74 -11.59 10.14
CA SER A 257 -1.48 -12.17 9.02
C SER A 257 -2.01 -11.05 8.15
N THR A 258 -1.75 -11.13 6.84
CA THR A 258 -2.23 -10.17 5.84
C THR A 258 -3.26 -10.80 4.92
N ARG A 259 -4.18 -9.99 4.44
CA ARG A 259 -5.07 -10.33 3.32
C ARG A 259 -4.88 -9.31 2.22
N LEU A 260 -4.46 -9.76 1.04
CA LEU A 260 -4.51 -8.96 -0.18
C LEU A 260 -5.97 -8.67 -0.52
N ASN A 261 -6.28 -7.43 -0.81
CA ASN A 261 -7.58 -7.09 -1.35
C ASN A 261 -7.63 -7.58 -2.81
N SER A 262 -8.48 -8.56 -3.11
CA SER A 262 -8.55 -9.22 -4.43
C SER A 262 -9.02 -8.30 -5.56
N SER A 263 -9.49 -7.09 -5.25
CA SER A 263 -9.93 -6.12 -6.26
C SER A 263 -8.77 -5.39 -6.97
N HIS A 264 -7.54 -5.56 -6.52
CA HIS A 264 -6.34 -4.99 -7.16
C HIS A 264 -5.27 -6.06 -7.36
N GLU A 265 -5.55 -7.07 -8.16
CA GLU A 265 -4.48 -7.81 -8.80
C GLU A 265 -3.85 -6.88 -9.85
N CYS A 266 -2.89 -6.05 -9.43
CA CYS A 266 -1.94 -5.48 -10.36
C CYS A 266 -1.13 -6.62 -10.95
N GLN A 267 -1.53 -7.09 -12.10
CA GLN A 267 -0.65 -7.90 -12.92
C GLN A 267 0.45 -6.98 -13.42
N SER A 268 1.65 -7.20 -12.89
CA SER A 268 2.91 -6.67 -13.42
C SER A 268 3.13 -7.06 -14.88
#